data_fd9dba8e95b107114c53e72f9d9c5cfc
#
_entry.id   fd9dba8e95b107114c53e72f9d9c5cfc
#
_cell.length_a   1.000
_cell.length_b   1.000
_cell.length_c   1.000
_cell.angle_alpha   90.00
_cell.angle_beta   90.00
_cell.angle_gamma   90.00
#
_symmetry.space_group_name_H-M   'P 1'
#
loop_
_entity.id
_entity.type
_entity.pdbx_description
1 polymer ?
#
loop_
_entity_poly.entity_id
_entity_poly.type
_entity_poly.pdbx_seq_one_letter_code
_entity_poly.pdbx_strand_id
1 'polypeptide(L)'
;MFFSSRYLRYPVTAAIAATCPVLYQARSSCMVVDRNQRCYTNCVRWLRHKGILLESSPREWLMGYITTRVIMENTLLTANATLPTYDRSALIPRIVHLGFGAFHRAHQAVYADILASEHGSDWGYTEVNLIGGEQQIADLQQQDLLYTVAEMSADAWTARVVGVVKKALHAGVDGLEAVLAAMCQPQVAIVSLTITEKGYCHSPASGELQLDHPLIAADLHNPHQPKSAAGVVVEALSRRRAAGLPAFTVMSCDNMPENGHVMRNVVCAYARALDEDLAAWIEQNVTFPSTMVDRIVPAVTAETLDKITQLTGVRDPAGVACEPFRQWVIEDNFVAGRPQWEKAGAELVADVVPFEEMKLRMLNGSHSFLAYLGYLAGYQHINDCMQDDNYRRAALSLML
;
A
#
# COMPACT_ATOMS: atom_id res chain seq x y z
N MET A 1 -11.85 -28.03 31.16
CA MET A 1 -10.43 -28.35 31.24
C MET A 1 -9.66 -27.19 30.68
N PHE A 2 -8.86 -26.59 31.49
CA PHE A 2 -7.86 -25.53 31.27
C PHE A 2 -8.02 -24.60 30.03
N PHE A 3 -8.76 -23.54 30.21
CA PHE A 3 -8.60 -22.32 29.42
C PHE A 3 -7.66 -21.39 30.20
N SER A 4 -6.53 -21.15 29.61
CA SER A 4 -5.47 -20.30 30.13
C SER A 4 -5.99 -18.87 30.38
N SER A 5 -5.84 -18.41 31.61
CA SER A 5 -6.29 -17.13 32.17
C SER A 5 -5.56 -15.89 31.61
N ARG A 6 -5.02 -15.93 30.39
CA ARG A 6 -4.23 -14.81 29.82
C ARG A 6 -5.02 -13.68 29.17
N TYR A 7 -6.33 -13.80 29.02
CA TYR A 7 -7.17 -12.77 28.37
C TYR A 7 -7.93 -11.86 29.35
N LEU A 8 -7.75 -12.01 30.65
CA LEU A 8 -8.44 -11.21 31.67
C LEU A 8 -7.57 -10.10 32.31
N ARG A 9 -6.56 -9.61 31.63
CA ARG A 9 -5.71 -8.53 32.19
C ARG A 9 -6.07 -7.11 31.77
N TYR A 10 -7.20 -6.88 31.12
CA TYR A 10 -7.67 -5.53 30.80
C TYR A 10 -8.86 -5.16 31.68
N PRO A 11 -8.78 -4.07 32.49
CA PRO A 11 -9.86 -3.66 33.39
C PRO A 11 -11.17 -3.34 32.67
N VAL A 12 -11.12 -2.97 31.39
CA VAL A 12 -12.29 -2.66 30.57
C VAL A 12 -13.06 -3.93 30.17
N THR A 13 -12.37 -5.04 29.90
CA THR A 13 -13.01 -6.33 29.59
C THR A 13 -13.73 -6.89 30.80
N ALA A 14 -13.21 -6.67 31.99
CA ALA A 14 -13.85 -7.05 33.25
C ALA A 14 -15.10 -6.19 33.55
N ALA A 15 -15.07 -4.90 33.23
CA ALA A 15 -16.22 -4.00 33.42
C ALA A 15 -17.39 -4.36 32.48
N ILE A 16 -17.11 -4.74 31.22
CA ILE A 16 -18.13 -5.17 30.26
C ILE A 16 -18.71 -6.53 30.63
N ALA A 17 -17.89 -7.45 31.10
CA ALA A 17 -18.38 -8.77 31.60
C ALA A 17 -19.22 -8.63 32.84
N ALA A 18 -18.95 -7.66 33.71
CA ALA A 18 -19.73 -7.40 34.92
C ALA A 18 -21.07 -6.68 34.64
N THR A 19 -21.15 -5.90 33.55
CA THR A 19 -22.35 -5.12 33.20
C THR A 19 -23.29 -5.84 32.23
N CYS A 20 -22.83 -6.86 31.50
CA CYS A 20 -23.65 -7.60 30.56
C CYS A 20 -23.30 -9.10 30.49
N PRO A 21 -23.72 -9.93 31.42
CA PRO A 21 -23.49 -11.39 31.41
C PRO A 21 -23.98 -12.10 30.14
N VAL A 22 -24.92 -11.47 29.46
CA VAL A 22 -25.53 -11.90 28.19
C VAL A 22 -24.55 -11.93 27.04
N LEU A 23 -23.71 -10.92 26.92
CA LEU A 23 -22.70 -10.85 25.88
C LEU A 23 -21.58 -11.88 26.09
N TYR A 24 -21.30 -12.22 27.34
CA TYR A 24 -20.31 -13.25 27.66
C TYR A 24 -20.82 -14.65 27.27
N GLN A 25 -22.09 -14.94 27.53
CA GLN A 25 -22.72 -16.22 27.15
C GLN A 25 -22.91 -16.36 25.63
N ALA A 26 -23.30 -15.28 24.95
CA ALA A 26 -23.38 -15.24 23.49
C ALA A 26 -22.01 -15.47 22.83
N ARG A 27 -20.94 -14.96 23.43
CA ARG A 27 -19.56 -15.13 22.94
C ARG A 27 -19.09 -16.58 22.98
N SER A 28 -19.40 -17.32 24.05
CA SER A 28 -19.02 -18.73 24.17
C SER A 28 -19.81 -19.64 23.21
N SER A 29 -21.01 -19.25 22.83
CA SER A 29 -21.84 -20.01 21.89
C SER A 29 -21.53 -19.70 20.42
N CYS A 30 -20.98 -18.50 20.13
CA CYS A 30 -20.59 -18.08 18.77
C CYS A 30 -19.21 -18.59 18.33
N MET A 31 -18.35 -19.01 19.25
CA MET A 31 -17.00 -19.47 18.90
C MET A 31 -16.93 -20.87 18.27
N VAL A 32 -18.03 -21.59 18.13
CA VAL A 32 -18.01 -22.99 17.73
C VAL A 32 -18.63 -23.30 16.37
N VAL A 33 -19.28 -22.35 15.66
CA VAL A 33 -19.96 -22.72 14.40
C VAL A 33 -19.90 -21.61 13.33
N ASP A 34 -19.24 -21.97 12.24
CA ASP A 34 -19.46 -21.57 10.85
C ASP A 34 -19.68 -20.08 10.49
N ARG A 35 -18.92 -19.63 9.49
CA ARG A 35 -18.79 -18.27 8.95
C ARG A 35 -20.07 -17.65 8.34
N ASN A 36 -21.26 -18.25 8.49
CA ASN A 36 -22.48 -17.77 7.85
C ASN A 36 -23.63 -17.50 8.82
N GLN A 37 -24.19 -16.30 8.70
CA GLN A 37 -25.53 -15.78 9.12
C GLN A 37 -26.33 -16.45 10.27
N ARG A 38 -26.13 -17.72 10.61
CA ARG A 38 -26.91 -18.43 11.61
C ARG A 38 -26.68 -17.96 13.05
N CYS A 39 -25.46 -17.59 13.37
CA CYS A 39 -25.12 -17.10 14.73
C CYS A 39 -25.81 -15.78 15.04
N TYR A 40 -25.90 -14.92 14.05
CA TYR A 40 -26.55 -13.63 14.11
C TYR A 40 -28.07 -13.74 14.37
N THR A 41 -28.76 -14.57 13.62
CA THR A 41 -30.20 -14.77 13.73
C THR A 41 -30.59 -15.30 15.14
N ASN A 42 -29.78 -16.15 15.73
CA ASN A 42 -29.98 -16.68 17.05
C ASN A 42 -29.76 -15.62 18.16
N CYS A 43 -28.77 -14.76 18.02
CA CYS A 43 -28.53 -13.66 18.97
C CYS A 43 -29.68 -12.65 18.98
N VAL A 44 -30.15 -12.23 17.80
CA VAL A 44 -31.31 -11.32 17.67
C VAL A 44 -32.59 -11.93 18.21
N ARG A 45 -32.84 -13.22 17.94
CA ARG A 45 -34.01 -13.94 18.45
C ARG A 45 -34.00 -14.05 19.99
N TRP A 46 -32.81 -14.28 20.58
CA TRP A 46 -32.63 -14.35 22.02
C TRP A 46 -32.83 -12.97 22.68
N LEU A 47 -32.29 -11.88 22.14
CA LEU A 47 -32.45 -10.51 22.64
C LEU A 47 -33.95 -10.11 22.61
N ARG A 48 -34.66 -10.39 21.52
CA ARG A 48 -36.12 -10.17 21.43
C ARG A 48 -36.91 -10.99 22.46
N HIS A 49 -36.49 -12.22 22.73
CA HIS A 49 -37.14 -13.07 23.73
C HIS A 49 -36.95 -12.52 25.15
N LYS A 50 -35.91 -11.74 25.40
CA LYS A 50 -35.64 -11.06 26.68
C LYS A 50 -36.26 -9.64 26.76
N GLY A 51 -37.07 -9.25 25.80
CA GLY A 51 -37.76 -7.94 25.79
C GLY A 51 -36.85 -6.76 25.54
N ILE A 52 -35.64 -6.97 25.00
CA ILE A 52 -34.71 -5.89 24.63
C ILE A 52 -35.11 -5.43 23.25
N LEU A 53 -35.69 -4.22 23.16
CA LEU A 53 -36.00 -3.54 21.91
C LEU A 53 -34.70 -2.99 21.35
N LEU A 54 -34.34 -3.44 20.15
CA LEU A 54 -33.25 -2.85 19.36
C LEU A 54 -33.87 -1.70 18.56
N GLU A 55 -33.47 -0.46 18.87
CA GLU A 55 -33.93 0.74 18.16
C GLU A 55 -33.29 0.88 16.74
N SER A 56 -32.26 0.07 16.46
CA SER A 56 -31.58 0.05 15.16
C SER A 56 -31.68 -1.31 14.47
N SER A 57 -31.45 -1.34 13.16
CA SER A 57 -31.42 -2.59 12.42
C SER A 57 -30.31 -3.51 12.96
N PRO A 58 -30.50 -4.82 12.87
CA PRO A 58 -29.47 -5.76 13.32
C PRO A 58 -28.09 -5.60 12.64
N ARG A 59 -28.07 -5.09 11.42
CA ARG A 59 -26.83 -4.73 10.71
C ARG A 59 -26.15 -3.50 11.33
N GLU A 60 -26.93 -2.48 11.67
CA GLU A 60 -26.45 -1.27 12.33
C GLU A 60 -25.94 -1.57 13.75
N TRP A 61 -26.57 -2.49 14.46
CA TRP A 61 -26.09 -2.91 15.78
C TRP A 61 -24.76 -3.67 15.69
N LEU A 62 -24.60 -4.58 14.71
CA LEU A 62 -23.34 -5.27 14.46
C LEU A 62 -22.25 -4.31 14.00
N MET A 63 -22.59 -3.38 13.11
CA MET A 63 -21.69 -2.31 12.69
C MET A 63 -21.37 -1.37 13.86
N GLY A 64 -22.34 -1.00 14.67
CA GLY A 64 -22.14 -0.24 15.92
C GLY A 64 -21.27 -0.97 16.92
N TYR A 65 -21.39 -2.30 17.06
CA TYR A 65 -20.52 -3.10 17.93
C TYR A 65 -19.10 -3.20 17.39
N ILE A 66 -18.93 -3.40 16.08
CA ILE A 66 -17.62 -3.38 15.41
C ILE A 66 -17.03 -1.97 15.51
N THR A 67 -17.82 -0.93 15.25
CA THR A 67 -17.42 0.48 15.39
C THR A 67 -17.10 0.82 16.85
N THR A 68 -17.85 0.32 17.82
CA THR A 68 -17.58 0.55 19.25
C THR A 68 -16.32 -0.20 19.68
N ARG A 69 -16.05 -1.40 19.16
CA ARG A 69 -14.79 -2.11 19.41
C ARG A 69 -13.60 -1.39 18.81
N VAL A 70 -13.74 -0.91 17.58
CA VAL A 70 -12.76 -0.05 16.88
C VAL A 70 -12.61 1.28 17.65
N ILE A 71 -13.70 1.90 18.14
CA ILE A 71 -13.64 3.13 18.94
C ILE A 71 -12.99 2.90 20.31
N MET A 72 -13.20 1.77 20.96
CA MET A 72 -12.56 1.49 22.25
C MET A 72 -11.08 1.12 22.10
N GLU A 73 -10.71 0.41 21.04
CA GLU A 73 -9.31 0.25 20.62
C GLU A 73 -8.73 1.59 20.14
N ASN A 74 -9.52 2.42 19.49
CA ASN A 74 -9.18 3.79 19.09
C ASN A 74 -8.94 4.77 20.24
N THR A 75 -9.52 4.59 21.40
CA THR A 75 -9.25 5.50 22.56
C THR A 75 -7.80 5.36 23.05
N LEU A 76 -7.17 4.21 22.85
CA LEU A 76 -5.74 4.01 23.07
C LEU A 76 -4.89 4.50 21.89
N LEU A 77 -5.40 4.38 20.65
CA LEU A 77 -4.74 4.85 19.43
C LEU A 77 -4.75 6.37 19.31
N THR A 78 -5.86 7.04 19.62
CA THR A 78 -6.05 8.50 19.43
C THR A 78 -5.10 9.38 20.24
N ALA A 79 -4.47 8.86 21.28
CA ALA A 79 -3.47 9.62 22.03
C ALA A 79 -2.15 9.78 21.26
N ASN A 80 -1.81 8.85 20.34
CA ASN A 80 -0.49 8.75 19.72
C ASN A 80 -0.51 8.49 18.21
N ALA A 81 -1.68 8.38 17.59
CA ALA A 81 -1.81 8.11 16.15
C ALA A 81 -2.88 8.98 15.49
N THR A 82 -2.59 9.45 14.29
CA THR A 82 -3.60 10.04 13.39
C THR A 82 -4.42 8.92 12.77
N LEU A 83 -5.74 8.98 12.92
CA LEU A 83 -6.68 7.98 12.39
C LEU A 83 -7.33 8.49 11.11
N PRO A 84 -7.81 7.59 10.21
CA PRO A 84 -8.67 7.97 9.09
C PRO A 84 -9.91 8.71 9.57
N THR A 85 -10.15 9.92 9.06
CA THR A 85 -11.32 10.76 9.40
C THR A 85 -12.43 10.67 8.34
N TYR A 86 -12.19 9.96 7.26
CA TYR A 86 -13.09 9.79 6.12
C TYR A 86 -13.91 8.50 6.21
N ASP A 87 -15.05 8.49 5.53
CA ASP A 87 -15.83 7.26 5.36
C ASP A 87 -15.15 6.31 4.38
N ARG A 88 -14.50 5.28 4.92
CA ARG A 88 -13.85 4.24 4.14
C ARG A 88 -14.80 3.48 3.20
N SER A 89 -16.11 3.44 3.52
CA SER A 89 -17.09 2.77 2.66
C SER A 89 -17.32 3.52 1.36
N ALA A 90 -17.15 4.84 1.37
CA ALA A 90 -17.32 5.71 0.20
C ALA A 90 -16.13 5.66 -0.77
N LEU A 91 -14.98 5.11 -0.36
CA LEU A 91 -13.83 5.00 -1.25
C LEU A 91 -14.10 4.04 -2.41
N ILE A 92 -13.71 4.48 -3.60
CA ILE A 92 -13.81 3.70 -4.85
C ILE A 92 -12.41 3.26 -5.26
N PRO A 93 -12.14 1.95 -5.44
CA PRO A 93 -10.83 1.45 -5.82
C PRO A 93 -10.53 1.74 -7.30
N ARG A 94 -10.09 2.98 -7.58
CA ARG A 94 -9.72 3.44 -8.93
C ARG A 94 -8.24 3.20 -9.25
N ILE A 95 -7.45 2.84 -8.25
CA ILE A 95 -6.04 2.50 -8.42
C ILE A 95 -5.85 1.04 -8.06
N VAL A 96 -5.24 0.28 -8.96
CA VAL A 96 -4.69 -1.05 -8.65
C VAL A 96 -3.19 -0.89 -8.52
N HIS A 97 -2.64 -1.23 -7.35
CA HIS A 97 -1.21 -1.14 -7.09
C HIS A 97 -0.57 -2.52 -7.07
N LEU A 98 0.47 -2.70 -7.88
CA LEU A 98 1.25 -3.94 -7.93
C LEU A 98 2.52 -3.77 -7.08
N GLY A 99 2.60 -4.51 -5.97
CA GLY A 99 3.73 -4.49 -5.06
C GLY A 99 3.44 -3.78 -3.73
N PHE A 100 2.64 -4.40 -2.86
CA PHE A 100 2.34 -3.91 -1.51
C PHE A 100 3.56 -4.00 -0.58
N GLY A 101 4.66 -3.35 -0.98
CA GLY A 101 5.91 -3.28 -0.25
C GLY A 101 5.91 -2.21 0.86
N ALA A 102 6.99 -2.17 1.65
CA ALA A 102 7.15 -1.18 2.71
C ALA A 102 7.18 0.25 2.14
N PHE A 103 7.83 0.43 0.99
CA PHE A 103 7.94 1.75 0.35
C PHE A 103 6.55 2.29 -0.04
N HIS A 104 5.76 1.53 -0.80
CA HIS A 104 4.41 1.94 -1.18
C HIS A 104 3.55 2.30 0.03
N ARG A 105 3.56 1.42 1.06
CA ARG A 105 2.80 1.64 2.29
C ARG A 105 3.15 2.95 2.99
N ALA A 106 4.44 3.28 3.02
CA ALA A 106 4.94 4.50 3.65
C ALA A 106 4.94 5.72 2.74
N HIS A 107 4.67 5.60 1.45
CA HIS A 107 4.78 6.69 0.48
C HIS A 107 3.45 6.96 -0.23
N GLN A 108 3.16 6.32 -1.37
CA GLN A 108 1.98 6.63 -2.19
C GLN A 108 0.66 6.52 -1.41
N ALA A 109 0.53 5.48 -0.59
CA ALA A 109 -0.68 5.29 0.20
C ALA A 109 -0.87 6.36 1.29
N VAL A 110 0.23 6.95 1.81
CA VAL A 110 0.16 8.08 2.75
C VAL A 110 -0.37 9.34 2.06
N TYR A 111 0.06 9.64 0.82
CA TYR A 111 -0.51 10.75 0.05
C TYR A 111 -2.01 10.57 -0.19
N ALA A 112 -2.44 9.36 -0.51
CA ALA A 112 -3.86 9.07 -0.70
C ALA A 112 -4.67 9.18 0.61
N ASP A 113 -4.11 8.73 1.72
CA ASP A 113 -4.75 8.84 3.04
C ASP A 113 -4.90 10.30 3.49
N ILE A 114 -3.90 11.13 3.24
CA ILE A 114 -3.97 12.58 3.48
C ILE A 114 -5.06 13.21 2.60
N LEU A 115 -5.10 12.88 1.31
CA LEU A 115 -6.13 13.39 0.40
C LEU A 115 -7.54 12.99 0.85
N ALA A 116 -7.74 11.77 1.29
CA ALA A 116 -9.03 11.31 1.78
C ALA A 116 -9.42 12.03 3.08
N SER A 117 -8.46 12.16 4.03
CA SER A 117 -8.68 12.76 5.35
C SER A 117 -8.90 14.27 5.30
N GLU A 118 -8.14 15.00 4.46
CA GLU A 118 -8.06 16.45 4.49
C GLU A 118 -8.78 17.13 3.32
N HIS A 119 -8.96 16.40 2.22
CA HIS A 119 -9.50 16.96 0.97
C HIS A 119 -10.69 16.18 0.41
N GLY A 120 -11.22 15.20 1.15
CA GLY A 120 -12.44 14.47 0.79
C GLY A 120 -12.31 13.63 -0.48
N SER A 121 -11.10 13.15 -0.80
CA SER A 121 -10.88 12.25 -1.94
C SER A 121 -11.57 10.91 -1.71
N ASP A 122 -12.26 10.41 -2.72
CA ASP A 122 -12.91 9.08 -2.74
C ASP A 122 -12.06 8.01 -3.44
N TRP A 123 -10.82 8.31 -3.78
CA TRP A 123 -9.90 7.37 -4.44
C TRP A 123 -9.34 6.38 -3.43
N GLY A 124 -9.55 5.08 -3.70
CA GLY A 124 -9.01 3.97 -2.93
C GLY A 124 -8.14 3.06 -3.78
N TYR A 125 -7.47 2.14 -3.09
CA TYR A 125 -6.57 1.17 -3.69
C TYR A 125 -7.16 -0.25 -3.67
N THR A 126 -6.86 -1.01 -4.73
CA THR A 126 -6.74 -2.46 -4.67
C THR A 126 -5.25 -2.79 -4.66
N GLU A 127 -4.77 -3.36 -3.58
CA GLU A 127 -3.38 -3.78 -3.42
C GLU A 127 -3.18 -5.19 -3.97
N VAL A 128 -2.08 -5.41 -4.68
CA VAL A 128 -1.80 -6.71 -5.31
C VAL A 128 -0.35 -7.08 -5.13
N ASN A 129 -0.08 -8.29 -4.64
CA ASN A 129 1.21 -8.93 -4.77
C ASN A 129 1.13 -10.05 -5.82
N LEU A 130 2.01 -9.99 -6.83
CA LEU A 130 2.10 -11.03 -7.87
C LEU A 130 2.94 -12.22 -7.41
N ILE A 131 4.05 -11.93 -6.76
CA ILE A 131 5.04 -12.92 -6.30
C ILE A 131 5.50 -12.54 -4.89
N GLY A 132 5.41 -13.47 -3.95
CA GLY A 132 5.83 -13.28 -2.57
C GLY A 132 4.96 -12.29 -1.78
N GLY A 133 5.16 -12.27 -0.46
CA GLY A 133 4.39 -11.39 0.43
C GLY A 133 2.98 -11.90 0.74
N GLU A 134 2.73 -13.21 0.63
CA GLU A 134 1.46 -13.85 0.93
C GLU A 134 0.99 -13.52 2.36
N GLN A 135 1.92 -13.66 3.32
CA GLN A 135 1.61 -13.36 4.73
C GLN A 135 1.29 -11.89 4.93
N GLN A 136 1.96 -10.99 4.22
CA GLN A 136 1.73 -9.55 4.31
C GLN A 136 0.32 -9.15 3.84
N ILE A 137 -0.16 -9.76 2.74
CA ILE A 137 -1.54 -9.58 2.28
C ILE A 137 -2.53 -10.19 3.28
N ALA A 138 -2.23 -11.37 3.80
CA ALA A 138 -3.08 -12.02 4.81
C ALA A 138 -3.16 -11.20 6.11
N ASP A 139 -2.06 -10.63 6.59
CA ASP A 139 -2.02 -9.77 7.76
C ASP A 139 -2.88 -8.51 7.54
N LEU A 140 -2.74 -7.87 6.39
CA LEU A 140 -3.55 -6.71 6.03
C LEU A 140 -5.05 -7.04 5.97
N GLN A 141 -5.43 -8.17 5.39
CA GLN A 141 -6.82 -8.64 5.34
C GLN A 141 -7.38 -8.90 6.74
N GLN A 142 -6.57 -9.43 7.66
CA GLN A 142 -6.97 -9.70 9.04
C GLN A 142 -7.16 -8.42 9.87
N GLN A 143 -6.55 -7.31 9.45
CA GLN A 143 -6.60 -6.00 10.10
C GLN A 143 -7.66 -5.06 9.50
N ASP A 144 -8.67 -5.58 8.81
CA ASP A 144 -9.68 -4.77 8.12
C ASP A 144 -9.06 -3.79 7.10
N LEU A 145 -7.97 -4.18 6.45
CA LEU A 145 -7.23 -3.40 5.45
C LEU A 145 -6.69 -2.06 6.01
N LEU A 146 -6.41 -2.02 7.31
CA LEU A 146 -5.76 -0.91 7.99
C LEU A 146 -4.33 -1.28 8.34
N TYR A 147 -3.42 -0.32 8.32
CA TYR A 147 -2.06 -0.51 8.82
C TYR A 147 -1.46 0.81 9.30
N THR A 148 -0.42 0.72 10.12
CA THR A 148 0.23 1.87 10.74
C THR A 148 1.51 2.25 9.98
N VAL A 149 1.64 3.54 9.69
CA VAL A 149 2.90 4.17 9.27
C VAL A 149 3.44 4.98 10.43
N ALA A 150 4.63 4.63 10.92
CA ALA A 150 5.31 5.36 11.99
C ALA A 150 6.42 6.23 11.40
N GLU A 151 6.34 7.54 11.60
CA GLU A 151 7.38 8.47 11.19
C GLU A 151 8.38 8.66 12.33
N MET A 152 9.65 8.39 12.04
CA MET A 152 10.76 8.43 12.98
C MET A 152 11.57 9.70 12.79
N SER A 153 11.62 10.57 13.79
CA SER A 153 12.60 11.66 13.86
C SER A 153 13.58 11.43 15.02
N ALA A 154 14.59 12.28 15.11
CA ALA A 154 15.54 12.25 16.23
C ALA A 154 14.87 12.45 17.60
N ASP A 155 13.80 13.25 17.65
CA ASP A 155 13.17 13.71 18.88
C ASP A 155 11.87 12.97 19.21
N ALA A 156 11.18 12.44 18.21
CA ALA A 156 9.85 11.84 18.39
C ALA A 156 9.49 10.82 17.32
N TRP A 157 8.60 9.92 17.69
CA TRP A 157 7.89 9.04 16.77
C TRP A 157 6.43 9.44 16.74
N THR A 158 5.87 9.57 15.55
CA THR A 158 4.43 9.76 15.33
C THR A 158 3.88 8.62 14.50
N ALA A 159 2.59 8.36 14.62
CA ALA A 159 1.94 7.29 13.87
C ALA A 159 0.73 7.82 13.10
N ARG A 160 0.50 7.24 11.93
CA ARG A 160 -0.70 7.40 11.10
C ARG A 160 -1.26 6.03 10.76
N VAL A 161 -2.55 5.84 10.96
CA VAL A 161 -3.25 4.65 10.46
C VAL A 161 -3.76 4.95 9.07
N VAL A 162 -3.33 4.19 8.09
CA VAL A 162 -3.72 4.32 6.68
C VAL A 162 -4.92 3.42 6.40
N GLY A 163 -5.97 3.98 5.81
CA GLY A 163 -7.24 3.31 5.57
C GLY A 163 -7.74 3.33 4.13
N VAL A 164 -6.91 3.73 3.15
CA VAL A 164 -7.32 3.88 1.74
C VAL A 164 -7.40 2.57 0.96
N VAL A 165 -7.03 1.45 1.57
CA VAL A 165 -7.10 0.14 0.93
C VAL A 165 -8.52 -0.41 1.00
N LYS A 166 -9.07 -0.79 -0.15
CA LYS A 166 -10.42 -1.36 -0.29
C LYS A 166 -10.40 -2.86 -0.54
N LYS A 167 -9.30 -3.35 -1.10
CA LYS A 167 -9.10 -4.77 -1.40
C LYS A 167 -7.61 -5.08 -1.39
N ALA A 168 -7.25 -6.25 -0.95
CA ALA A 168 -5.90 -6.78 -1.03
C ALA A 168 -5.92 -8.18 -1.62
N LEU A 169 -5.06 -8.46 -2.60
CA LEU A 169 -5.02 -9.71 -3.35
C LEU A 169 -3.58 -10.21 -3.48
N HIS A 170 -3.43 -11.52 -3.47
CA HIS A 170 -2.19 -12.19 -3.85
C HIS A 170 -2.45 -13.15 -5.00
N ALA A 171 -1.72 -13.00 -6.12
CA ALA A 171 -1.98 -13.79 -7.33
C ALA A 171 -1.87 -15.32 -7.11
N GLY A 172 -0.96 -15.76 -6.24
CA GLY A 172 -0.80 -17.18 -5.89
C GLY A 172 -1.85 -17.73 -4.92
N VAL A 173 -2.55 -16.88 -4.16
CA VAL A 173 -3.52 -17.29 -3.14
C VAL A 173 -4.95 -17.09 -3.65
N ASP A 174 -5.25 -15.90 -4.17
CA ASP A 174 -6.58 -15.53 -4.65
C ASP A 174 -6.78 -15.89 -6.13
N GLY A 175 -5.70 -16.23 -6.82
CA GLY A 175 -5.67 -16.54 -8.25
C GLY A 175 -5.47 -15.30 -9.13
N LEU A 176 -4.80 -15.50 -10.25
CA LEU A 176 -4.56 -14.45 -11.25
C LEU A 176 -5.88 -13.84 -11.77
N GLU A 177 -6.92 -14.64 -11.93
CA GLU A 177 -8.23 -14.18 -12.41
C GLU A 177 -8.85 -13.14 -11.47
N ALA A 178 -8.64 -13.25 -10.15
CA ALA A 178 -9.10 -12.24 -9.20
C ALA A 178 -8.37 -10.90 -9.37
N VAL A 179 -7.08 -10.96 -9.70
CA VAL A 179 -6.24 -9.78 -10.00
C VAL A 179 -6.69 -9.13 -11.31
N LEU A 180 -6.80 -9.91 -12.38
CA LEU A 180 -7.22 -9.40 -13.69
C LEU A 180 -8.65 -8.85 -13.65
N ALA A 181 -9.57 -9.51 -12.94
CA ALA A 181 -10.93 -9.01 -12.73
C ALA A 181 -10.93 -7.67 -11.97
N ALA A 182 -10.02 -7.47 -11.00
CA ALA A 182 -9.88 -6.18 -10.32
C ALA A 182 -9.36 -5.09 -11.26
N MET A 183 -8.35 -5.38 -12.10
CA MET A 183 -7.81 -4.44 -13.09
C MET A 183 -8.79 -4.11 -14.22
N CYS A 184 -9.72 -5.01 -14.52
CA CYS A 184 -10.74 -4.82 -15.55
C CYS A 184 -12.03 -4.16 -15.04
N GLN A 185 -12.09 -3.70 -13.78
CA GLN A 185 -13.24 -2.92 -13.32
C GLN A 185 -13.31 -1.58 -14.07
N PRO A 186 -14.50 -1.13 -14.51
CA PRO A 186 -14.66 0.08 -15.32
C PRO A 186 -14.08 1.34 -14.66
N GLN A 187 -14.16 1.44 -13.33
CA GLN A 187 -13.68 2.60 -12.56
C GLN A 187 -12.16 2.66 -12.41
N VAL A 188 -11.40 1.60 -12.73
CA VAL A 188 -9.94 1.60 -12.62
C VAL A 188 -9.35 2.55 -13.66
N ALA A 189 -8.66 3.56 -13.18
CA ALA A 189 -8.05 4.63 -13.97
C ALA A 189 -6.51 4.53 -13.99
N ILE A 190 -5.91 3.94 -12.97
CA ILE A 190 -4.46 3.85 -12.81
C ILE A 190 -4.08 2.44 -12.35
N VAL A 191 -3.03 1.90 -12.96
CA VAL A 191 -2.27 0.75 -12.45
C VAL A 191 -0.89 1.27 -12.07
N SER A 192 -0.58 1.30 -10.78
CA SER A 192 0.71 1.76 -10.26
C SER A 192 1.57 0.59 -9.77
N LEU A 193 2.90 0.76 -9.79
CA LEU A 193 3.83 -0.32 -9.50
C LEU A 193 4.96 0.13 -8.57
N THR A 194 5.29 -0.73 -7.59
CA THR A 194 6.57 -0.74 -6.86
C THR A 194 7.04 -2.19 -6.75
N ILE A 195 7.66 -2.69 -7.81
CA ILE A 195 8.03 -4.10 -8.01
C ILE A 195 9.53 -4.33 -8.03
N THR A 196 10.31 -3.28 -7.76
CA THR A 196 11.76 -3.19 -7.89
C THR A 196 12.26 -3.35 -9.33
N GLU A 197 13.46 -2.86 -9.61
CA GLU A 197 14.06 -2.87 -10.95
C GLU A 197 14.04 -4.27 -11.61
N LYS A 198 14.26 -5.33 -10.81
CA LYS A 198 14.25 -6.71 -11.32
C LYS A 198 12.87 -7.16 -11.82
N GLY A 199 11.80 -6.61 -11.28
CA GLY A 199 10.42 -6.96 -11.64
C GLY A 199 10.03 -6.55 -13.07
N TYR A 200 10.78 -5.61 -13.67
CA TYR A 200 10.56 -5.17 -15.05
C TYR A 200 11.13 -6.11 -16.10
N CYS A 201 12.00 -7.04 -15.73
CA CYS A 201 12.66 -7.98 -16.63
C CYS A 201 13.33 -7.28 -17.83
N HIS A 202 13.89 -6.08 -17.62
CA HIS A 202 14.56 -5.29 -18.65
C HIS A 202 16.08 -5.34 -18.49
N SER A 203 16.77 -4.94 -19.54
CA SER A 203 18.20 -4.68 -19.51
C SER A 203 18.47 -3.33 -18.87
N PRO A 204 19.18 -3.23 -17.75
CA PRO A 204 19.51 -1.93 -17.14
C PRO A 204 20.31 -0.99 -18.05
N ALA A 205 21.05 -1.57 -19.01
CA ALA A 205 21.89 -0.79 -19.94
C ALA A 205 21.10 -0.14 -21.09
N SER A 206 20.01 -0.78 -21.56
CA SER A 206 19.24 -0.30 -22.71
C SER A 206 17.80 0.10 -22.37
N GLY A 207 17.28 -0.28 -21.20
CA GLY A 207 15.86 -0.11 -20.84
C GLY A 207 14.91 -1.03 -21.62
N GLU A 208 15.43 -1.95 -22.45
CA GLU A 208 14.63 -2.83 -23.28
C GLU A 208 14.21 -4.10 -22.55
N LEU A 209 13.02 -4.62 -22.86
CA LEU A 209 12.55 -5.89 -22.33
C LEU A 209 13.44 -7.04 -22.78
N GLN A 210 13.87 -7.86 -21.85
CA GLN A 210 14.60 -9.10 -22.14
C GLN A 210 13.61 -10.23 -22.49
N LEU A 211 13.38 -10.44 -23.79
CA LEU A 211 12.42 -11.47 -24.27
C LEU A 211 12.86 -12.90 -23.92
N ASP A 212 14.16 -13.13 -23.74
CA ASP A 212 14.76 -14.38 -23.29
C ASP A 212 14.77 -14.57 -21.78
N HIS A 213 14.36 -13.56 -21.01
CA HIS A 213 14.20 -13.72 -19.57
C HIS A 213 13.22 -14.85 -19.26
N PRO A 214 13.55 -15.84 -18.39
CA PRO A 214 12.75 -17.06 -18.20
C PRO A 214 11.27 -16.77 -17.87
N LEU A 215 11.00 -15.72 -17.10
CA LEU A 215 9.64 -15.33 -16.74
C LEU A 215 8.87 -14.77 -17.94
N ILE A 216 9.50 -13.93 -18.75
CA ILE A 216 8.90 -13.35 -19.97
C ILE A 216 8.67 -14.43 -21.02
N ALA A 217 9.65 -15.28 -21.28
CA ALA A 217 9.53 -16.38 -22.22
C ALA A 217 8.39 -17.34 -21.83
N ALA A 218 8.25 -17.66 -20.55
CA ALA A 218 7.16 -18.48 -20.03
C ALA A 218 5.79 -17.81 -20.24
N ASP A 219 5.68 -16.51 -19.96
CA ASP A 219 4.45 -15.74 -20.13
C ASP A 219 4.05 -15.63 -21.62
N LEU A 220 5.00 -15.41 -22.51
CA LEU A 220 4.74 -15.40 -23.97
C LEU A 220 4.22 -16.74 -24.51
N HIS A 221 4.58 -17.86 -23.88
CA HIS A 221 4.02 -19.19 -24.21
C HIS A 221 2.61 -19.39 -23.65
N ASN A 222 2.26 -18.68 -22.58
CA ASN A 222 0.93 -18.77 -21.96
C ASN A 222 0.41 -17.37 -21.59
N PRO A 223 0.10 -16.52 -22.58
CA PRO A 223 -0.16 -15.10 -22.38
C PRO A 223 -1.42 -14.79 -21.56
N HIS A 224 -2.35 -15.74 -21.44
CA HIS A 224 -3.55 -15.58 -20.61
C HIS A 224 -3.33 -15.95 -19.13
N GLN A 225 -2.15 -16.46 -18.78
CA GLN A 225 -1.76 -16.80 -17.41
C GLN A 225 -0.37 -16.23 -17.05
N PRO A 226 -0.15 -14.94 -17.28
CA PRO A 226 1.14 -14.32 -17.03
C PRO A 226 1.47 -14.29 -15.54
N LYS A 227 2.77 -14.28 -15.26
CA LYS A 227 3.33 -14.12 -13.90
C LYS A 227 4.16 -12.84 -13.76
N SER A 228 4.69 -12.31 -14.87
CA SER A 228 5.41 -11.04 -14.86
C SER A 228 4.44 -9.85 -14.74
N ALA A 229 4.91 -8.74 -14.18
CA ALA A 229 4.12 -7.52 -14.14
C ALA A 229 3.76 -7.01 -15.55
N ALA A 230 4.70 -7.08 -16.50
CA ALA A 230 4.45 -6.73 -17.90
C ALA A 230 3.33 -7.57 -18.51
N GLY A 231 3.39 -8.89 -18.35
CA GLY A 231 2.36 -9.80 -18.84
C GLY A 231 1.00 -9.55 -18.22
N VAL A 232 0.93 -9.33 -16.90
CA VAL A 232 -0.33 -9.04 -16.20
C VAL A 232 -0.95 -7.73 -16.67
N VAL A 233 -0.13 -6.67 -16.83
CA VAL A 233 -0.60 -5.37 -17.33
C VAL A 233 -1.12 -5.50 -18.76
N VAL A 234 -0.38 -6.19 -19.66
CA VAL A 234 -0.78 -6.36 -21.06
C VAL A 234 -2.04 -7.22 -21.17
N GLU A 235 -2.16 -8.31 -20.42
CA GLU A 235 -3.37 -9.15 -20.42
C GLU A 235 -4.59 -8.36 -19.91
N ALA A 236 -4.44 -7.55 -18.87
CA ALA A 236 -5.51 -6.68 -18.39
C ALA A 236 -5.93 -5.65 -19.45
N LEU A 237 -4.97 -5.00 -20.13
CA LEU A 237 -5.24 -4.06 -21.22
C LEU A 237 -5.92 -4.74 -22.42
N SER A 238 -5.49 -5.95 -22.79
CA SER A 238 -6.11 -6.77 -23.83
C SER A 238 -7.57 -7.07 -23.50
N ARG A 239 -7.87 -7.52 -22.28
CA ARG A 239 -9.24 -7.78 -21.83
C ARG A 239 -10.09 -6.51 -21.80
N ARG A 240 -9.55 -5.37 -21.36
CA ARG A 240 -10.26 -4.08 -21.37
C ARG A 240 -10.59 -3.65 -22.79
N ARG A 241 -9.62 -3.74 -23.73
CA ARG A 241 -9.84 -3.47 -25.16
C ARG A 241 -10.97 -4.35 -25.72
N ALA A 242 -10.93 -5.66 -25.46
CA ALA A 242 -11.95 -6.59 -25.94
C ALA A 242 -13.35 -6.31 -25.35
N ALA A 243 -13.40 -5.82 -24.10
CA ALA A 243 -14.65 -5.44 -23.42
C ALA A 243 -15.12 -4.02 -23.77
N GLY A 244 -14.41 -3.27 -24.62
CA GLY A 244 -14.74 -1.88 -24.94
C GLY A 244 -14.56 -0.90 -23.77
N LEU A 245 -13.78 -1.26 -22.75
CA LEU A 245 -13.46 -0.40 -21.62
C LEU A 245 -12.30 0.55 -21.97
N PRO A 246 -12.27 1.77 -21.40
CA PRO A 246 -11.15 2.68 -21.58
C PRO A 246 -9.86 2.09 -21.04
N ALA A 247 -8.72 2.47 -21.59
CA ALA A 247 -7.43 2.16 -21.02
C ALA A 247 -7.24 2.82 -19.64
N PHE A 248 -6.31 2.31 -18.85
CA PHE A 248 -5.82 2.95 -17.64
C PHE A 248 -4.39 3.49 -17.89
N THR A 249 -3.97 4.44 -17.05
CA THR A 249 -2.59 4.89 -16.98
C THR A 249 -1.75 3.84 -16.24
N VAL A 250 -0.54 3.54 -16.74
CA VAL A 250 0.42 2.66 -16.07
C VAL A 250 1.54 3.51 -15.49
N MET A 251 1.65 3.56 -14.16
CA MET A 251 2.52 4.48 -13.44
C MET A 251 3.55 3.70 -12.60
N SER A 252 4.79 3.69 -13.04
CA SER A 252 5.89 3.19 -12.21
C SER A 252 6.18 4.18 -11.07
N CYS A 253 6.33 3.65 -9.86
CA CYS A 253 6.77 4.39 -8.68
C CYS A 253 8.05 3.77 -8.08
N ASP A 254 8.79 3.02 -8.88
CA ASP A 254 10.09 2.48 -8.49
C ASP A 254 11.19 3.53 -8.62
N ASN A 255 12.19 3.44 -7.74
CA ASN A 255 13.34 4.35 -7.72
C ASN A 255 14.35 3.97 -8.80
N MET A 256 14.04 4.30 -10.05
CA MET A 256 14.90 4.11 -11.22
C MET A 256 14.72 5.27 -12.19
N PRO A 257 15.78 5.68 -12.91
CA PRO A 257 15.71 6.78 -13.87
C PRO A 257 14.67 6.53 -14.97
N GLU A 258 13.92 7.57 -15.32
CA GLU A 258 12.93 7.54 -16.40
C GLU A 258 12.00 6.31 -16.33
N ASN A 259 11.53 5.98 -15.12
CA ASN A 259 10.80 4.76 -14.83
C ASN A 259 9.53 4.59 -15.67
N GLY A 260 8.87 5.67 -16.05
CA GLY A 260 7.73 5.65 -16.97
C GLY A 260 8.13 5.24 -18.39
N HIS A 261 9.27 5.73 -18.89
CA HIS A 261 9.80 5.32 -20.20
C HIS A 261 10.21 3.85 -20.22
N VAL A 262 10.87 3.37 -19.17
CA VAL A 262 11.20 1.94 -19.02
C VAL A 262 9.92 1.09 -19.01
N MET A 263 8.91 1.50 -18.23
CA MET A 263 7.64 0.76 -18.17
C MET A 263 6.93 0.74 -19.52
N ARG A 264 6.91 1.87 -20.25
CA ARG A 264 6.38 1.94 -21.61
C ARG A 264 7.09 0.97 -22.55
N ASN A 265 8.43 1.00 -22.57
CA ASN A 265 9.23 0.12 -23.41
C ASN A 265 8.93 -1.37 -23.12
N VAL A 266 8.89 -1.73 -21.84
CA VAL A 266 8.63 -3.09 -21.39
C VAL A 266 7.23 -3.57 -21.80
N VAL A 267 6.19 -2.76 -21.54
CA VAL A 267 4.79 -3.11 -21.87
C VAL A 267 4.56 -3.18 -23.37
N CYS A 268 5.05 -2.18 -24.13
CA CYS A 268 4.89 -2.17 -25.59
C CYS A 268 5.68 -3.28 -26.28
N ALA A 269 6.90 -3.59 -25.82
CA ALA A 269 7.68 -4.69 -26.36
C ALA A 269 7.03 -6.06 -26.07
N TYR A 270 6.51 -6.27 -24.85
CA TYR A 270 5.79 -7.49 -24.52
C TYR A 270 4.51 -7.63 -25.37
N ALA A 271 3.72 -6.56 -25.48
CA ALA A 271 2.51 -6.57 -26.31
C ALA A 271 2.83 -6.85 -27.78
N ARG A 272 3.89 -6.24 -28.32
CA ARG A 272 4.35 -6.46 -29.72
C ARG A 272 4.78 -7.89 -29.98
N ALA A 273 5.40 -8.54 -29.00
CA ALA A 273 5.77 -9.95 -29.10
C ALA A 273 4.54 -10.90 -29.16
N LEU A 274 3.36 -10.43 -28.73
CA LEU A 274 2.11 -11.18 -28.80
C LEU A 274 1.25 -10.80 -30.02
N ASP A 275 1.03 -9.48 -30.21
CA ASP A 275 0.09 -8.93 -31.18
C ASP A 275 0.45 -7.47 -31.49
N GLU A 276 0.82 -7.18 -32.75
CA GLU A 276 1.16 -5.82 -33.20
C GLU A 276 -0.02 -4.84 -33.08
N ASP A 277 -1.26 -5.30 -33.34
CA ASP A 277 -2.45 -4.45 -33.23
C ASP A 277 -2.74 -4.08 -31.77
N LEU A 278 -2.45 -4.97 -30.81
CA LEU A 278 -2.54 -4.69 -29.41
C LEU A 278 -1.45 -3.70 -28.98
N ALA A 279 -0.24 -3.87 -29.44
CA ALA A 279 0.86 -2.93 -29.16
C ALA A 279 0.55 -1.52 -29.67
N ALA A 280 0.10 -1.41 -30.92
CA ALA A 280 -0.31 -0.15 -31.51
C ALA A 280 -1.46 0.53 -30.74
N TRP A 281 -2.43 -0.26 -30.29
CA TRP A 281 -3.53 0.26 -29.44
C TRP A 281 -3.03 0.76 -28.08
N ILE A 282 -2.11 0.03 -27.43
CA ILE A 282 -1.51 0.43 -26.16
C ILE A 282 -0.74 1.75 -26.34
N GLU A 283 0.09 1.86 -27.37
CA GLU A 283 0.88 3.07 -27.67
C GLU A 283 0.01 4.32 -27.88
N GLN A 284 -1.21 4.15 -28.38
CA GLN A 284 -2.13 5.26 -28.68
C GLN A 284 -3.04 5.60 -27.48
N ASN A 285 -3.34 4.67 -26.60
CA ASN A 285 -4.40 4.83 -25.60
C ASN A 285 -3.92 4.78 -24.15
N VAL A 286 -2.67 4.34 -23.90
CA VAL A 286 -2.11 4.21 -22.54
C VAL A 286 -1.03 5.27 -22.33
N THR A 287 -1.03 5.91 -21.19
CA THR A 287 0.05 6.79 -20.77
C THR A 287 0.92 6.15 -19.71
N PHE A 288 2.18 6.55 -19.68
CA PHE A 288 3.21 6.01 -18.81
C PHE A 288 3.98 7.20 -18.16
N PRO A 289 3.35 7.93 -17.24
CA PRO A 289 4.02 9.04 -16.58
C PRO A 289 5.23 8.53 -15.79
N SER A 290 6.37 9.23 -15.94
CA SER A 290 7.52 9.04 -15.07
C SER A 290 7.25 9.68 -13.71
N THR A 291 7.85 9.11 -12.66
CA THR A 291 7.75 9.64 -11.31
C THR A 291 9.11 9.62 -10.62
N MET A 292 9.40 10.67 -9.85
CA MET A 292 10.52 10.67 -8.91
C MET A 292 9.95 10.53 -7.51
N VAL A 293 10.38 9.49 -6.80
CA VAL A 293 9.95 9.16 -5.45
C VAL A 293 11.12 9.26 -4.48
N ASP A 294 10.85 9.80 -3.29
CA ASP A 294 11.86 9.86 -2.24
C ASP A 294 11.24 9.79 -0.85
N ARG A 295 11.67 8.82 -0.10
CA ARG A 295 11.47 8.62 1.33
C ARG A 295 12.35 7.47 1.80
N ILE A 296 13.05 7.62 2.91
CA ILE A 296 13.76 6.50 3.54
C ILE A 296 12.76 5.64 4.31
N VAL A 297 12.65 4.39 3.88
CA VAL A 297 11.80 3.36 4.52
C VAL A 297 12.68 2.16 4.83
N PRO A 298 13.21 2.05 6.05
CA PRO A 298 14.04 0.92 6.45
C PRO A 298 13.28 -0.40 6.39
N ALA A 299 14.03 -1.49 6.30
CA ALA A 299 13.45 -2.83 6.40
C ALA A 299 12.70 -3.00 7.73
N VAL A 300 11.50 -3.56 7.66
CA VAL A 300 10.68 -3.82 8.85
C VAL A 300 11.30 -4.94 9.67
N THR A 301 11.62 -4.66 10.93
CA THR A 301 12.16 -5.62 11.88
C THR A 301 11.18 -5.87 13.03
N ALA A 302 11.42 -6.89 13.82
CA ALA A 302 10.63 -7.14 15.03
C ALA A 302 10.66 -5.92 15.99
N GLU A 303 11.83 -5.26 16.10
CA GLU A 303 11.99 -4.05 16.91
C GLU A 303 11.12 -2.90 16.38
N THR A 304 11.05 -2.72 15.06
CA THR A 304 10.16 -1.74 14.41
C THR A 304 8.70 -1.99 14.82
N LEU A 305 8.24 -3.24 14.72
CA LEU A 305 6.86 -3.60 15.06
C LEU A 305 6.57 -3.47 16.57
N ASP A 306 7.54 -3.80 17.42
CA ASP A 306 7.43 -3.60 18.86
C ASP A 306 7.35 -2.12 19.21
N LYS A 307 8.10 -1.27 18.51
CA LYS A 307 8.04 0.19 18.68
C LYS A 307 6.70 0.77 18.24
N ILE A 308 6.16 0.32 17.10
CA ILE A 308 4.80 0.67 16.66
C ILE A 308 3.76 0.23 17.70
N THR A 309 3.91 -0.98 18.24
CA THR A 309 3.02 -1.50 19.29
C THR A 309 3.08 -0.67 20.57
N GLN A 310 4.28 -0.23 20.99
CA GLN A 310 4.45 0.66 22.14
C GLN A 310 3.79 2.02 21.91
N LEU A 311 3.91 2.56 20.68
CA LEU A 311 3.37 3.86 20.30
C LEU A 311 1.84 3.85 20.22
N THR A 312 1.28 2.81 19.62
CA THR A 312 -0.16 2.73 19.30
C THR A 312 -0.98 1.89 20.29
N GLY A 313 -0.33 1.05 21.09
CA GLY A 313 -1.00 0.05 21.94
C GLY A 313 -1.55 -1.16 21.18
N VAL A 314 -1.35 -1.25 19.85
CA VAL A 314 -1.87 -2.31 18.98
C VAL A 314 -0.71 -2.96 18.22
N ARG A 315 -0.70 -4.29 18.20
CA ARG A 315 0.24 -5.04 17.36
C ARG A 315 -0.23 -4.99 15.91
N ASP A 316 0.61 -4.47 15.05
CA ASP A 316 0.35 -4.29 13.63
C ASP A 316 1.45 -4.97 12.78
N PRO A 317 1.26 -6.24 12.34
CA PRO A 317 2.24 -6.93 11.51
C PRO A 317 2.40 -6.34 10.10
N ALA A 318 1.44 -5.54 9.62
CA ALA A 318 1.54 -4.81 8.36
C ALA A 318 2.13 -3.40 8.55
N GLY A 319 2.49 -3.01 9.77
CA GLY A 319 3.06 -1.70 10.07
C GLY A 319 4.42 -1.47 9.42
N VAL A 320 4.75 -0.22 9.15
CA VAL A 320 6.03 0.23 8.58
C VAL A 320 6.53 1.47 9.32
N ALA A 321 7.86 1.66 9.29
CA ALA A 321 8.47 2.87 9.80
C ALA A 321 9.23 3.59 8.68
N CYS A 322 9.29 4.92 8.73
CA CYS A 322 9.93 5.75 7.73
C CYS A 322 10.40 7.07 8.34
N GLU A 323 11.19 7.82 7.57
CA GLU A 323 11.50 9.20 7.92
C GLU A 323 10.28 10.13 7.74
N PRO A 324 10.27 11.33 8.38
CA PRO A 324 9.21 12.32 8.16
C PRO A 324 9.20 12.91 6.76
N PHE A 325 10.39 13.06 6.15
CA PHE A 325 10.51 13.58 4.78
C PHE A 325 9.86 12.63 3.77
N ARG A 326 9.17 13.21 2.80
CA ARG A 326 8.68 12.53 1.61
C ARG A 326 8.64 13.50 0.45
N GLN A 327 8.97 13.01 -0.74
CA GLN A 327 8.81 13.76 -1.98
C GLN A 327 8.26 12.83 -3.06
N TRP A 328 7.33 13.35 -3.85
CA TRP A 328 6.76 12.67 -5.00
C TRP A 328 6.55 13.66 -6.12
N VAL A 329 7.31 13.53 -7.19
CA VAL A 329 7.18 14.32 -8.41
C VAL A 329 6.60 13.40 -9.49
N ILE A 330 5.60 13.86 -10.22
CA ILE A 330 4.79 13.06 -11.12
C ILE A 330 4.58 13.83 -12.41
N GLU A 331 4.85 13.23 -13.56
CA GLU A 331 4.42 13.77 -14.84
C GLU A 331 2.90 13.78 -14.95
N ASP A 332 2.31 14.94 -15.25
CA ASP A 332 0.85 15.09 -15.32
C ASP A 332 0.28 14.59 -16.66
N ASN A 333 0.36 13.28 -16.88
CA ASN A 333 -0.06 12.63 -18.13
C ASN A 333 -0.92 11.38 -17.82
N PHE A 334 -2.25 11.59 -17.69
CA PHE A 334 -3.21 10.55 -17.27
C PHE A 334 -4.38 10.47 -18.24
N VAL A 335 -4.71 9.24 -18.73
CA VAL A 335 -5.79 9.01 -19.71
C VAL A 335 -7.19 8.98 -19.10
N ALA A 336 -7.32 8.62 -17.82
CA ALA A 336 -8.63 8.42 -17.17
C ALA A 336 -8.78 9.25 -15.87
N GLY A 337 -8.01 10.34 -15.76
CA GLY A 337 -7.95 11.16 -14.57
C GLY A 337 -7.07 10.60 -13.45
N ARG A 338 -6.90 11.39 -12.40
CA ARG A 338 -6.05 11.08 -11.25
C ARG A 338 -6.55 11.78 -9.98
N PRO A 339 -6.12 11.32 -8.78
CA PRO A 339 -6.29 12.09 -7.56
C PRO A 339 -5.56 13.44 -7.63
N GLN A 340 -5.99 14.40 -6.83
CA GLN A 340 -5.33 15.71 -6.71
C GLN A 340 -4.16 15.61 -5.71
N TRP A 341 -3.15 14.78 -6.00
CA TRP A 341 -2.01 14.51 -5.11
C TRP A 341 -1.24 15.77 -4.73
N GLU A 342 -1.29 16.82 -5.55
CA GLU A 342 -0.70 18.13 -5.26
C GLU A 342 -1.28 18.75 -3.97
N LYS A 343 -2.51 18.44 -3.60
CA LYS A 343 -3.10 18.89 -2.33
C LYS A 343 -2.51 18.17 -1.10
N ALA A 344 -1.93 17.00 -1.30
CA ALA A 344 -1.20 16.28 -0.26
C ALA A 344 0.31 16.54 -0.30
N GLY A 345 0.76 17.45 -1.18
CA GLY A 345 2.15 17.88 -1.30
C GLY A 345 2.98 17.16 -2.34
N ALA A 346 2.37 16.41 -3.28
CA ALA A 346 3.07 15.93 -4.47
C ALA A 346 3.25 17.06 -5.48
N GLU A 347 4.25 16.94 -6.34
CA GLU A 347 4.57 17.91 -7.38
C GLU A 347 4.16 17.35 -8.75
N LEU A 348 3.24 18.04 -9.43
CA LEU A 348 2.81 17.67 -10.79
C LEU A 348 3.60 18.53 -11.78
N VAL A 349 4.31 17.86 -12.70
CA VAL A 349 5.24 18.50 -13.62
C VAL A 349 5.01 18.02 -15.06
N ALA A 350 5.58 18.73 -16.03
CA ALA A 350 5.60 18.29 -17.42
C ALA A 350 6.75 17.32 -17.72
N ASP A 351 7.83 17.40 -16.94
CA ASP A 351 9.06 16.62 -17.11
C ASP A 351 9.69 16.37 -15.74
N VAL A 352 9.91 15.12 -15.39
CA VAL A 352 10.46 14.70 -14.10
C VAL A 352 11.99 14.67 -14.09
N VAL A 353 12.63 14.61 -15.25
CA VAL A 353 14.09 14.44 -15.39
C VAL A 353 14.91 15.45 -14.58
N PRO A 354 14.60 16.76 -14.55
CA PRO A 354 15.36 17.71 -13.74
C PRO A 354 15.35 17.39 -12.24
N PHE A 355 14.25 16.83 -11.74
CA PHE A 355 14.09 16.42 -10.32
C PHE A 355 14.86 15.13 -10.02
N GLU A 356 14.85 14.18 -10.97
CA GLU A 356 15.66 12.95 -10.87
C GLU A 356 17.14 13.28 -10.84
N GLU A 357 17.61 14.14 -11.73
CA GLU A 357 19.01 14.58 -11.77
C GLU A 357 19.42 15.31 -10.50
N MET A 358 18.58 16.21 -10.00
CA MET A 358 18.83 16.92 -8.74
C MET A 358 18.95 15.91 -7.59
N LYS A 359 17.99 15.02 -7.45
CA LYS A 359 18.02 13.98 -6.41
C LYS A 359 19.26 13.10 -6.51
N LEU A 360 19.57 12.62 -7.73
CA LEU A 360 20.70 11.71 -7.98
C LEU A 360 22.03 12.39 -7.63
N ARG A 361 22.23 13.62 -8.07
CA ARG A 361 23.50 14.35 -7.88
C ARG A 361 23.64 14.91 -6.48
N MET A 362 22.62 15.57 -5.95
CA MET A 362 22.70 16.23 -4.65
C MET A 362 22.45 15.25 -3.51
N LEU A 363 21.30 14.56 -3.47
CA LEU A 363 20.94 13.70 -2.35
C LEU A 363 21.73 12.38 -2.39
N ASN A 364 21.59 11.59 -3.45
CA ASN A 364 22.23 10.28 -3.53
C ASN A 364 23.75 10.40 -3.60
N GLY A 365 24.26 11.41 -4.32
CA GLY A 365 25.70 11.71 -4.44
C GLY A 365 26.32 12.06 -3.10
N SER A 366 25.73 12.98 -2.34
CA SER A 366 26.23 13.35 -1.02
C SER A 366 26.11 12.22 0.00
N HIS A 367 25.02 11.44 -0.09
CA HIS A 367 24.84 10.26 0.76
C HIS A 367 25.95 9.20 0.50
N SER A 368 26.25 8.92 -0.77
CA SER A 368 27.33 8.02 -1.15
C SER A 368 28.70 8.53 -0.69
N PHE A 369 28.94 9.84 -0.87
CA PHE A 369 30.16 10.51 -0.39
C PHE A 369 30.34 10.32 1.13
N LEU A 370 29.32 10.60 1.91
CA LEU A 370 29.33 10.44 3.36
C LEU A 370 29.47 8.97 3.78
N ALA A 371 28.82 8.03 3.08
CA ALA A 371 28.91 6.62 3.36
C ALA A 371 30.34 6.08 3.18
N TYR A 372 30.98 6.37 2.05
CA TYR A 372 32.32 5.86 1.78
C TYR A 372 33.39 6.52 2.66
N LEU A 373 33.40 7.83 2.75
CA LEU A 373 34.41 8.54 3.54
C LEU A 373 34.18 8.38 5.04
N GLY A 374 32.93 8.36 5.48
CA GLY A 374 32.58 8.11 6.87
C GLY A 374 32.98 6.73 7.33
N TYR A 375 32.73 5.69 6.50
CA TYR A 375 33.18 4.33 6.78
C TYR A 375 34.71 4.25 6.94
N LEU A 376 35.47 4.87 6.06
CA LEU A 376 36.93 4.91 6.15
C LEU A 376 37.43 5.64 7.40
N ALA A 377 36.66 6.60 7.90
CA ALA A 377 36.96 7.33 9.14
C ALA A 377 36.46 6.63 10.41
N GLY A 378 35.77 5.50 10.27
CA GLY A 378 35.25 4.70 11.40
C GLY A 378 33.86 5.06 11.89
N TYR A 379 33.12 5.92 11.18
CA TYR A 379 31.71 6.18 11.48
C TYR A 379 30.84 4.99 11.08
N GLN A 380 29.86 4.66 11.92
CA GLN A 380 28.95 3.54 11.65
C GLN A 380 27.74 3.94 10.83
N HIS A 381 27.27 5.19 11.02
CA HIS A 381 26.07 5.71 10.35
C HIS A 381 26.34 7.07 9.74
N ILE A 382 25.57 7.42 8.70
CA ILE A 382 25.68 8.71 8.01
C ILE A 382 25.30 9.88 8.91
N ASN A 383 24.32 9.70 9.80
CA ASN A 383 23.98 10.71 10.79
C ASN A 383 25.13 11.02 11.76
N ASP A 384 26.01 10.06 12.04
CA ASP A 384 27.20 10.31 12.85
C ASP A 384 28.20 11.20 12.10
N CYS A 385 28.39 10.97 10.78
CA CYS A 385 29.19 11.84 9.93
C CYS A 385 28.64 13.27 9.89
N MET A 386 27.31 13.41 9.89
CA MET A 386 26.65 14.73 9.84
C MET A 386 26.74 15.53 11.15
N GLN A 387 27.19 14.91 12.25
CA GLN A 387 27.56 15.62 13.49
C GLN A 387 28.95 16.25 13.41
N ASP A 388 29.83 15.77 12.52
CA ASP A 388 31.14 16.33 12.26
C ASP A 388 31.04 17.50 11.27
N ASP A 389 31.48 18.69 11.69
CA ASP A 389 31.46 19.92 10.91
C ASP A 389 32.23 19.82 9.59
N ASN A 390 33.31 19.02 9.51
CA ASN A 390 34.10 18.86 8.31
C ASN A 390 33.31 18.07 7.24
N TYR A 391 32.69 16.98 7.64
CA TYR A 391 31.85 16.19 6.74
C TYR A 391 30.62 16.97 6.28
N ARG A 392 29.98 17.71 7.17
CA ARG A 392 28.83 18.54 6.84
C ARG A 392 29.18 19.62 5.83
N ARG A 393 30.31 20.33 6.02
CA ARG A 393 30.80 21.35 5.06
C ARG A 393 31.21 20.72 3.74
N ALA A 394 31.89 19.57 3.74
CA ALA A 394 32.30 18.87 2.53
C ALA A 394 31.07 18.38 1.73
N ALA A 395 30.07 17.81 2.39
CA ALA A 395 28.81 17.41 1.75
C ALA A 395 28.09 18.63 1.11
N LEU A 396 27.99 19.75 1.84
CA LEU A 396 27.41 20.98 1.30
C LEU A 396 28.18 21.51 0.10
N SER A 397 29.52 21.48 0.13
CA SER A 397 30.37 21.88 -1.00
C SER A 397 30.21 20.98 -2.23
N LEU A 398 29.86 19.71 -2.02
CA LEU A 398 29.57 18.76 -3.11
C LEU A 398 28.22 19.06 -3.78
N MET A 399 27.25 19.55 -3.01
CA MET A 399 25.89 19.87 -3.50
C MET A 399 25.82 21.19 -4.27
N LEU A 400 26.73 22.14 -3.99
CA LEU A 400 26.79 23.47 -4.61
C LEU A 400 27.68 23.50 -5.86
#